data_787eeacdb71ce33a05982b958059039a
#
_entry.id   787eeacdb71ce33a05982b958059039a
#
_cell.length_a   1.000
_cell.length_b   1.000
_cell.length_c   1.000
_cell.angle_alpha   90.00
_cell.angle_beta   90.00
_cell.angle_gamma   90.00
#
_symmetry.space_group_name_H-M   'P 1'
#
loop_
_entity.id
_entity.type
_entity.pdbx_description
1 polymer ?
#
loop_
_entity_poly.entity_id
_entity_poly.type
_entity_poly.pdbx_seq_one_letter_code
_entity_poly.pdbx_strand_id
1 'polypeptide(L)'
;MTNTTLNLEELFCGVNELVDTLWIVTLGNEKVEIIKDSMTPEREGECLDYTELCQTYIQEYVYPADLGKWEEILSLNSLRQMAASGVANKKFDMRFCNDLFGFEWHEAFIRILKDKSGIPDRVILFSRYVNHCRKAQIVEAAVQTEYDYVVYIEANTNSYVMYTSNRESGTPVPPDSE
;
A
#
# COMPACT_ATOMS: atom_id res chain seq x y z
N MET A 1 -8.63 -25.19 -29.49
CA MET A 1 -8.07 -24.07 -28.74
C MET A 1 -9.23 -23.29 -28.14
N THR A 2 -9.55 -23.56 -26.88
CA THR A 2 -10.61 -22.87 -26.13
C THR A 2 -10.12 -21.49 -25.78
N ASN A 3 -10.67 -20.46 -26.42
CA ASN A 3 -10.51 -19.07 -26.02
C ASN A 3 -11.20 -18.90 -24.65
N THR A 4 -10.43 -18.96 -23.57
CA THR A 4 -10.90 -18.59 -22.25
C THR A 4 -10.97 -17.07 -22.23
N THR A 5 -12.13 -16.52 -22.58
CA THR A 5 -12.42 -15.11 -22.31
C THR A 5 -12.51 -15.00 -20.80
N LEU A 6 -11.44 -14.53 -20.15
CA LEU A 6 -11.50 -14.19 -18.72
C LEU A 6 -12.64 -13.19 -18.54
N ASN A 7 -13.61 -13.55 -17.71
CA ASN A 7 -14.69 -12.65 -17.37
C ASN A 7 -14.09 -11.51 -16.52
N LEU A 8 -14.41 -10.27 -16.87
CA LEU A 8 -13.97 -9.08 -16.12
C LEU A 8 -14.27 -9.21 -14.62
N GLU A 9 -15.38 -9.84 -14.25
CA GLU A 9 -15.76 -10.11 -12.86
C GLU A 9 -14.79 -11.07 -12.16
N GLU A 10 -14.35 -12.15 -12.84
CA GLU A 10 -13.36 -13.08 -12.28
C GLU A 10 -11.99 -12.42 -12.12
N LEU A 11 -11.63 -11.52 -13.05
CA LEU A 11 -10.41 -10.73 -12.97
C LEU A 11 -10.48 -9.72 -11.81
N PHE A 12 -11.62 -9.09 -11.60
CA PHE A 12 -11.87 -8.18 -10.48
C PHE A 12 -11.85 -8.92 -9.14
N CYS A 13 -12.45 -10.11 -9.05
CA CYS A 13 -12.38 -10.93 -7.83
C CYS A 13 -10.93 -11.29 -7.48
N GLY A 14 -10.14 -11.74 -8.45
CA GLY A 14 -8.74 -12.09 -8.22
C GLY A 14 -7.86 -10.90 -7.83
N VAL A 15 -8.07 -9.72 -8.42
CA VAL A 15 -7.34 -8.50 -8.05
C VAL A 15 -7.78 -8.00 -6.67
N ASN A 16 -9.05 -8.14 -6.34
CA ASN A 16 -9.62 -7.69 -5.06
C ASN A 16 -9.02 -8.43 -3.86
N GLU A 17 -8.59 -9.68 -4.04
CA GLU A 17 -7.89 -10.45 -2.98
C GLU A 17 -6.44 -9.99 -2.78
N LEU A 18 -5.83 -9.32 -3.77
CA LEU A 18 -4.42 -8.95 -3.76
C LEU A 18 -4.14 -7.52 -3.30
N VAL A 19 -5.18 -6.70 -3.13
CA VAL A 19 -5.05 -5.30 -2.75
C VAL A 19 -5.92 -4.99 -1.52
N ASP A 20 -5.48 -4.03 -0.72
CA ASP A 20 -6.22 -3.57 0.47
C ASP A 20 -7.08 -2.35 0.15
N THR A 21 -6.63 -1.53 -0.79
CA THR A 21 -7.36 -0.34 -1.27
C THR A 21 -7.38 -0.32 -2.78
N LEU A 22 -8.53 0.01 -3.37
CA LEU A 22 -8.71 0.21 -4.81
C LEU A 22 -9.74 1.32 -5.03
N TRP A 23 -9.26 2.46 -5.52
CA TRP A 23 -10.06 3.64 -5.83
C TRP A 23 -9.93 4.01 -7.31
N ILE A 24 -11.01 4.50 -7.89
CA ILE A 24 -11.02 5.03 -9.27
C ILE A 24 -11.37 6.52 -9.21
N VAL A 25 -10.40 7.38 -9.50
CA VAL A 25 -10.58 8.83 -9.54
C VAL A 25 -10.86 9.28 -10.95
N THR A 26 -11.94 10.02 -11.16
CA THR A 26 -12.26 10.67 -12.44
C THR A 26 -11.77 12.11 -12.42
N LEU A 27 -10.78 12.44 -13.25
CA LEU A 27 -10.08 13.73 -13.23
C LEU A 27 -10.97 14.92 -13.65
N GLY A 28 -11.97 14.67 -14.48
CA GLY A 28 -12.83 15.71 -15.02
C GLY A 28 -13.85 16.26 -14.01
N ASN A 29 -14.45 15.40 -13.20
CA ASN A 29 -15.48 15.77 -12.23
C ASN A 29 -15.02 15.67 -10.77
N GLU A 30 -13.73 15.34 -10.54
CA GLU A 30 -13.09 15.27 -9.22
C GLU A 30 -13.72 14.21 -8.28
N LYS A 31 -14.38 13.22 -8.85
CA LYS A 31 -15.03 12.16 -8.08
C LYS A 31 -14.14 10.94 -7.96
N VAL A 32 -14.28 10.25 -6.84
CA VAL A 32 -13.65 8.97 -6.57
C VAL A 32 -14.71 7.93 -6.30
N GLU A 33 -14.59 6.79 -6.95
CA GLU A 33 -15.36 5.58 -6.69
C GLU A 33 -14.50 4.65 -5.84
N ILE A 34 -15.00 4.26 -4.67
CA ILE A 34 -14.34 3.34 -3.76
C ILE A 34 -14.75 1.92 -4.13
N ILE A 35 -13.86 1.18 -4.76
CA ILE A 35 -14.12 -0.22 -5.15
C ILE A 35 -13.81 -1.15 -3.98
N LYS A 36 -12.73 -0.85 -3.26
CA LYS A 36 -12.30 -1.55 -2.05
C LYS A 36 -11.55 -0.60 -1.13
N ASP A 37 -11.78 -0.73 0.17
CA ASP A 37 -11.01 -0.02 1.17
C ASP A 37 -11.03 -0.76 2.52
N SER A 38 -9.91 -1.38 2.87
CA SER A 38 -9.79 -2.13 4.13
C SER A 38 -9.81 -1.24 5.38
N MET A 39 -9.53 0.07 5.23
CA MET A 39 -9.60 1.03 6.33
C MET A 39 -11.04 1.52 6.56
N THR A 40 -11.82 1.63 5.49
CA THR A 40 -13.22 2.11 5.53
C THR A 40 -14.14 1.20 4.70
N PRO A 41 -14.28 -0.09 5.07
CA PRO A 41 -15.03 -1.06 4.25
C PRO A 41 -16.50 -0.71 4.11
N GLU A 42 -17.06 0.08 5.03
CA GLU A 42 -18.44 0.57 4.96
C GLU A 42 -18.66 1.58 3.82
N ARG A 43 -17.60 2.13 3.25
CA ARG A 43 -17.64 3.09 2.13
C ARG A 43 -17.49 2.44 0.76
N GLU A 44 -17.28 1.15 0.68
CA GLU A 44 -17.17 0.44 -0.59
C GLU A 44 -18.44 0.60 -1.43
N GLY A 45 -18.26 0.94 -2.71
CA GLY A 45 -19.35 1.26 -3.64
C GLY A 45 -19.82 2.72 -3.62
N GLU A 46 -19.30 3.58 -2.71
CA GLU A 46 -19.61 5.00 -2.70
C GLU A 46 -18.85 5.75 -3.81
N CYS A 47 -19.49 6.84 -4.28
CA CYS A 47 -18.88 7.80 -5.20
C CYS A 47 -18.85 9.17 -4.51
N LEU A 48 -17.65 9.61 -4.12
CA LEU A 48 -17.45 10.78 -3.27
C LEU A 48 -16.66 11.88 -3.97
N ASP A 49 -16.53 13.04 -3.32
CA ASP A 49 -15.57 14.03 -3.72
C ASP A 49 -14.16 13.58 -3.33
N TYR A 50 -13.24 13.62 -4.29
CA TYR A 50 -11.87 13.12 -4.05
C TYR A 50 -11.12 13.95 -3.01
N THR A 51 -11.29 15.26 -3.07
CA THR A 51 -10.58 16.18 -2.15
C THR A 51 -11.10 16.03 -0.72
N GLU A 52 -12.41 15.91 -0.54
CA GLU A 52 -13.02 15.69 0.77
C GLU A 52 -12.60 14.31 1.36
N LEU A 53 -12.62 13.26 0.54
CA LEU A 53 -12.13 11.95 0.96
C LEU A 53 -10.66 12.00 1.39
N CYS A 54 -9.80 12.63 0.59
CA CYS A 54 -8.38 12.77 0.92
C CYS A 54 -8.15 13.53 2.23
N GLN A 55 -8.90 14.59 2.50
CA GLN A 55 -8.78 15.34 3.76
C GLN A 55 -9.12 14.48 4.98
N THR A 56 -10.20 13.71 4.90
CA THR A 56 -10.58 12.77 5.96
C THR A 56 -9.52 11.69 6.12
N TYR A 57 -9.07 11.10 5.01
CA TYR A 57 -8.10 10.01 5.02
C TYR A 57 -6.74 10.42 5.59
N ILE A 58 -6.28 11.64 5.25
CA ILE A 58 -5.05 12.22 5.78
C ILE A 58 -5.12 12.35 7.30
N GLN A 59 -6.23 12.85 7.82
CA GLN A 59 -6.38 13.11 9.25
C GLN A 59 -6.48 11.86 10.09
N GLU A 60 -7.13 10.82 9.57
CA GLU A 60 -7.48 9.62 10.32
C GLU A 60 -6.47 8.49 10.14
N TYR A 61 -5.92 8.32 8.94
CA TYR A 61 -5.18 7.10 8.60
C TYR A 61 -3.73 7.31 8.19
N VAL A 62 -3.36 8.47 7.65
CA VAL A 62 -1.98 8.67 7.17
C VAL A 62 -1.03 8.94 8.33
N TYR A 63 0.09 8.20 8.38
CA TYR A 63 1.11 8.43 9.39
C TYR A 63 1.70 9.85 9.27
N PRO A 64 1.83 10.62 10.37
CA PRO A 64 2.15 12.06 10.32
C PRO A 64 3.40 12.43 9.54
N ALA A 65 4.44 11.60 9.58
CA ALA A 65 5.66 11.88 8.83
C ALA A 65 5.54 11.67 7.31
N ASP A 66 4.45 11.10 6.82
CA ASP A 66 4.18 10.87 5.39
C ASP A 66 3.16 11.85 4.80
N LEU A 67 2.65 12.81 5.58
CA LEU A 67 1.66 13.80 5.12
C LEU A 67 2.15 14.61 3.91
N GLY A 68 3.37 15.14 3.97
CA GLY A 68 3.95 15.88 2.85
C GLY A 68 4.08 15.04 1.57
N LYS A 69 4.38 13.75 1.72
CA LYS A 69 4.46 12.81 0.61
C LYS A 69 3.08 12.52 0.01
N TRP A 70 2.04 12.44 0.86
CA TRP A 70 0.67 12.31 0.39
C TRP A 70 0.28 13.51 -0.49
N GLU A 71 0.48 14.73 0.00
CA GLU A 71 0.17 15.95 -0.74
C GLU A 71 0.94 16.06 -2.06
N GLU A 72 2.23 15.75 -2.04
CA GLU A 72 3.09 15.77 -3.23
C GLU A 72 2.65 14.77 -4.30
N ILE A 73 2.16 13.59 -3.92
CA ILE A 73 1.90 12.50 -4.85
C ILE A 73 0.42 12.34 -5.17
N LEU A 74 -0.44 12.45 -4.17
CA LEU A 74 -1.86 12.08 -4.26
C LEU A 74 -2.81 13.27 -4.30
N SER A 75 -2.34 14.53 -4.19
CA SER A 75 -3.24 15.66 -4.43
C SER A 75 -3.81 15.61 -5.85
N LEU A 76 -5.03 16.09 -6.03
CA LEU A 76 -5.68 16.12 -7.35
C LEU A 76 -4.83 16.85 -8.40
N ASN A 77 -4.15 17.93 -7.98
CA ASN A 77 -3.24 18.67 -8.85
C ASN A 77 -2.04 17.80 -9.29
N SER A 78 -1.46 17.02 -8.39
CA SER A 78 -0.36 16.11 -8.70
C SER A 78 -0.80 14.99 -9.65
N LEU A 79 -2.00 14.43 -9.45
CA LEU A 79 -2.57 13.44 -10.36
C LEU A 79 -2.78 14.01 -11.77
N ARG A 80 -3.32 15.23 -11.86
CA ARG A 80 -3.49 15.94 -13.14
C ARG A 80 -2.15 16.24 -13.82
N GLN A 81 -1.16 16.65 -13.04
CA GLN A 81 0.17 16.94 -13.56
C GLN A 81 0.86 15.67 -14.08
N MET A 82 0.77 14.55 -13.36
CA MET A 82 1.23 13.26 -13.84
C MET A 82 0.54 12.84 -15.14
N ALA A 83 -0.78 13.02 -15.20
CA ALA A 83 -1.56 12.73 -16.40
C ALA A 83 -1.12 13.58 -17.59
N ALA A 84 -0.90 14.88 -17.40
CA ALA A 84 -0.45 15.82 -18.43
C ALA A 84 1.00 15.55 -18.90
N SER A 85 1.89 15.11 -17.99
CA SER A 85 3.28 14.78 -18.32
C SER A 85 3.46 13.42 -18.99
N GLY A 86 2.39 12.65 -19.17
CA GLY A 86 2.43 11.34 -19.82
C GLY A 86 2.95 10.20 -18.93
N VAL A 87 3.11 10.43 -17.63
CA VAL A 87 3.44 9.37 -16.67
C VAL A 87 2.28 8.39 -16.58
N ALA A 88 2.49 7.16 -17.04
CA ALA A 88 1.44 6.14 -17.04
C ALA A 88 1.26 5.45 -15.68
N ASN A 89 2.35 5.26 -14.95
CA ASN A 89 2.36 4.54 -13.69
C ASN A 89 3.35 5.18 -12.70
N LYS A 90 3.02 5.15 -11.43
CA LYS A 90 3.93 5.51 -10.33
C LYS A 90 3.74 4.54 -9.18
N LYS A 91 4.83 4.12 -8.55
CA LYS A 91 4.85 3.28 -7.36
C LYS A 91 5.56 4.03 -6.24
N PHE A 92 5.06 3.90 -5.02
CA PHE A 92 5.67 4.50 -3.83
C PHE A 92 5.22 3.75 -2.58
N ASP A 93 5.96 3.94 -1.50
CA ASP A 93 5.61 3.36 -0.21
C ASP A 93 5.02 4.44 0.68
N MET A 94 4.05 4.07 1.52
CA MET A 94 3.40 4.96 2.47
C MET A 94 3.12 4.22 3.78
N ARG A 95 3.11 4.97 4.88
CA ARG A 95 2.73 4.44 6.19
C ARG A 95 1.33 4.92 6.54
N PHE A 96 0.54 3.99 7.05
CA PHE A 96 -0.76 4.28 7.65
C PHE A 96 -0.68 4.05 9.16
N CYS A 97 -1.46 4.82 9.92
CA CYS A 97 -1.56 4.64 11.36
C CYS A 97 -2.15 3.26 11.68
N ASN A 98 -1.60 2.64 12.71
CA ASN A 98 -2.09 1.37 13.24
C ASN A 98 -2.02 1.42 14.77
N ASP A 99 -3.14 1.16 15.43
CA ASP A 99 -3.26 1.26 16.89
C ASP A 99 -2.36 0.27 17.64
N LEU A 100 -2.02 -0.85 17.01
CA LEU A 100 -1.21 -1.90 17.64
C LEU A 100 0.29 -1.63 17.53
N PHE A 101 0.74 -1.05 16.40
CA PHE A 101 2.17 -0.95 16.07
C PHE A 101 2.63 0.48 15.78
N GLY A 102 1.75 1.48 15.95
CA GLY A 102 1.99 2.87 15.60
C GLY A 102 1.82 3.14 14.11
N PHE A 103 2.29 2.27 13.24
CA PHE A 103 2.06 2.33 11.79
C PHE A 103 2.29 0.99 11.10
N GLU A 104 1.77 0.90 9.89
CA GLU A 104 2.00 -0.20 8.95
C GLU A 104 2.42 0.32 7.56
N TRP A 105 3.22 -0.47 6.85
CA TRP A 105 3.68 -0.13 5.51
C TRP A 105 2.74 -0.65 4.45
N HIS A 106 2.37 0.27 3.55
CA HIS A 106 1.68 -0.05 2.31
C HIS A 106 2.52 0.33 1.11
N GLU A 107 2.50 -0.50 0.10
CA GLU A 107 3.00 -0.23 -1.22
C GLU A 107 1.83 0.27 -2.07
N ALA A 108 1.92 1.52 -2.53
CA ALA A 108 0.85 2.19 -3.26
C ALA A 108 1.23 2.38 -4.73
N PHE A 109 0.23 2.33 -5.59
CA PHE A 109 0.37 2.42 -7.03
C PHE A 109 -0.65 3.40 -7.60
N ILE A 110 -0.18 4.20 -8.56
CA ILE A 110 -0.99 5.08 -9.38
C ILE A 110 -0.93 4.57 -10.81
N ARG A 111 -2.08 4.44 -11.47
CA ARG A 111 -2.16 4.15 -12.89
C ARG A 111 -3.09 5.13 -13.58
N ILE A 112 -2.56 5.87 -14.55
CA ILE A 112 -3.34 6.79 -15.38
C ILE A 112 -3.98 6.01 -16.51
N LEU A 113 -5.30 6.14 -16.64
CA LEU A 113 -6.08 5.58 -17.74
C LEU A 113 -6.45 6.69 -18.72
N LYS A 114 -6.43 6.34 -20.00
CA LYS A 114 -6.85 7.22 -21.09
C LYS A 114 -8.22 6.78 -21.61
N ASP A 115 -9.01 7.74 -22.05
CA ASP A 115 -10.23 7.49 -22.76
C ASP A 115 -9.98 6.94 -24.20
N LYS A 116 -11.06 6.73 -24.95
CA LYS A 116 -10.98 6.25 -26.35
C LYS A 116 -10.28 7.22 -27.29
N SER A 117 -10.17 8.51 -26.92
CA SER A 117 -9.48 9.56 -27.66
C SER A 117 -8.01 9.69 -27.27
N GLY A 118 -7.53 8.88 -26.34
CA GLY A 118 -6.16 8.93 -25.82
C GLY A 118 -5.92 10.02 -24.77
N ILE A 119 -6.98 10.66 -24.28
CA ILE A 119 -6.91 11.72 -23.27
C ILE A 119 -6.96 11.07 -21.88
N PRO A 120 -6.04 11.45 -20.96
CA PRO A 120 -6.11 11.01 -19.56
C PRO A 120 -7.44 11.41 -18.92
N ASP A 121 -8.19 10.44 -18.44
CA ASP A 121 -9.55 10.64 -17.91
C ASP A 121 -9.67 10.16 -16.47
N ARG A 122 -9.09 8.99 -16.16
CA ARG A 122 -9.21 8.35 -14.87
C ARG A 122 -7.86 7.94 -14.30
N VAL A 123 -7.82 7.83 -12.99
CA VAL A 123 -6.67 7.33 -12.23
C VAL A 123 -7.13 6.18 -11.37
N ILE A 124 -6.45 5.04 -11.48
CA ILE A 124 -6.58 3.96 -10.53
C ILE A 124 -5.53 4.16 -9.45
N LEU A 125 -5.99 4.24 -8.20
CA LEU A 125 -5.15 4.21 -7.00
C LEU A 125 -5.39 2.88 -6.31
N PHE A 126 -4.32 2.14 -6.03
CA PHE A 126 -4.45 0.93 -5.24
C PHE A 126 -3.25 0.76 -4.32
N SER A 127 -3.47 0.12 -3.19
CA SER A 127 -2.42 -0.19 -2.24
C SER A 127 -2.51 -1.63 -1.75
N ARG A 128 -1.39 -2.12 -1.22
CA ARG A 128 -1.32 -3.40 -0.53
C ARG A 128 -0.43 -3.30 0.70
N TYR A 129 -0.80 -4.01 1.71
CA TYR A 129 -0.03 -4.18 2.93
C TYR A 129 1.25 -4.98 2.68
N VAL A 130 2.39 -4.46 3.13
CA VAL A 130 3.71 -5.06 2.86
C VAL A 130 4.61 -5.20 4.10
N ASN A 131 4.04 -5.10 5.29
CA ASN A 131 4.80 -5.05 6.54
C ASN A 131 5.74 -6.25 6.71
N HIS A 132 5.28 -7.45 6.40
CA HIS A 132 6.10 -8.66 6.52
C HIS A 132 7.29 -8.66 5.58
N CYS A 133 7.08 -8.24 4.32
CA CYS A 133 8.17 -8.15 3.34
C CYS A 133 9.18 -7.06 3.72
N ARG A 134 8.71 -5.92 4.23
CA ARG A 134 9.58 -4.82 4.68
C ARG A 134 10.38 -5.19 5.92
N LYS A 135 9.76 -5.82 6.91
CA LYS A 135 10.47 -6.30 8.10
C LYS A 135 11.58 -7.25 7.71
N ALA A 136 11.29 -8.23 6.85
CA ALA A 136 12.29 -9.17 6.36
C ALA A 136 13.45 -8.47 5.62
N GLN A 137 13.16 -7.51 4.74
CA GLN A 137 14.17 -6.74 4.01
C GLN A 137 15.05 -5.88 4.94
N ILE A 138 14.47 -5.22 5.93
CA ILE A 138 15.23 -4.41 6.90
C ILE A 138 16.14 -5.30 7.73
N VAL A 139 15.61 -6.43 8.20
CA VAL A 139 16.39 -7.40 8.96
C VAL A 139 17.52 -7.99 8.11
N GLU A 140 17.23 -8.39 6.88
CA GLU A 140 18.23 -8.93 5.96
C GLU A 140 19.34 -7.91 5.65
N ALA A 141 18.95 -6.65 5.40
CA ALA A 141 19.93 -5.57 5.17
C ALA A 141 20.77 -5.28 6.42
N ALA A 142 20.18 -5.30 7.61
CA ALA A 142 20.89 -5.12 8.86
C ALA A 142 21.88 -6.26 9.14
N VAL A 143 21.45 -7.50 8.92
CA VAL A 143 22.30 -8.69 9.11
C VAL A 143 23.46 -8.73 8.11
N GLN A 144 23.25 -8.23 6.89
CA GLN A 144 24.30 -8.25 5.84
C GLN A 144 25.37 -7.18 6.03
N THR A 145 25.10 -6.11 6.79
CA THR A 145 25.99 -4.94 6.78
C THR A 145 27.00 -4.90 7.90
N GLU A 146 26.68 -5.19 9.16
CA GLU A 146 27.66 -5.01 10.26
C GLU A 146 27.28 -5.72 11.58
N TYR A 147 26.19 -6.50 11.64
CA TYR A 147 25.75 -7.08 12.89
C TYR A 147 25.84 -8.60 12.88
N ASP A 148 26.36 -9.17 13.96
CA ASP A 148 26.41 -10.63 14.15
C ASP A 148 25.00 -11.22 14.32
N TYR A 149 24.07 -10.44 14.87
CA TYR A 149 22.67 -10.82 15.02
C TYR A 149 21.77 -9.58 15.08
N VAL A 150 20.52 -9.77 14.66
CA VAL A 150 19.42 -8.79 14.82
C VAL A 150 18.26 -9.48 15.51
N VAL A 151 17.72 -8.88 16.56
CA VAL A 151 16.56 -9.39 17.29
C VAL A 151 15.36 -8.49 16.96
N TYR A 152 14.31 -9.09 16.44
CA TYR A 152 13.01 -8.45 16.31
C TYR A 152 12.13 -8.88 17.49
N ILE A 153 11.65 -7.90 18.28
CA ILE A 153 10.79 -8.14 19.44
C ILE A 153 9.38 -7.65 19.10
N GLU A 154 8.42 -8.53 19.23
CA GLU A 154 7.01 -8.21 19.09
C GLU A 154 6.38 -8.04 20.48
N ALA A 155 6.29 -6.81 20.94
CA ALA A 155 5.91 -6.48 22.32
C ALA A 155 4.51 -6.96 22.72
N ASN A 156 3.58 -7.03 21.74
CA ASN A 156 2.20 -7.42 22.00
C ASN A 156 2.02 -8.93 22.20
N THR A 157 2.86 -9.74 21.58
CA THR A 157 2.82 -11.20 21.68
C THR A 157 3.87 -11.73 22.63
N ASN A 158 4.73 -10.84 23.17
CA ASN A 158 5.89 -11.19 23.99
C ASN A 158 6.79 -12.22 23.29
N SER A 159 6.86 -12.15 21.97
CA SER A 159 7.65 -13.04 21.12
C SER A 159 8.85 -12.30 20.54
N TYR A 160 9.90 -13.04 20.24
CA TYR A 160 11.04 -12.49 19.51
C TYR A 160 11.51 -13.43 18.40
N VAL A 161 12.11 -12.86 17.37
CA VAL A 161 12.78 -13.61 16.30
C VAL A 161 14.22 -13.11 16.20
N MET A 162 15.17 -14.01 16.30
CA MET A 162 16.59 -13.70 16.14
C MET A 162 17.06 -14.09 14.73
N TYR A 163 17.72 -13.17 14.08
CA TYR A 163 18.36 -13.37 12.77
C TYR A 163 19.87 -13.30 12.95
N THR A 164 20.60 -14.33 12.46
CA THR A 164 22.06 -14.38 12.53
C THR A 164 22.66 -14.32 11.13
N SER A 165 23.81 -13.67 10.99
CA SER A 165 24.57 -13.60 9.73
C SER A 165 25.17 -14.97 9.34
N ASN A 166 25.33 -15.87 10.31
CA ASN A 166 25.94 -17.18 10.10
C ASN A 166 24.89 -18.21 9.73
N ARG A 167 24.75 -18.52 8.45
CA ARG A 167 23.83 -19.54 7.93
C ARG A 167 24.15 -20.97 8.38
N GLU A 168 25.29 -21.22 9.04
CA GLU A 168 25.72 -22.55 9.47
C GLU A 168 25.27 -22.95 10.88
N SER A 169 24.80 -22.02 11.69
CA SER A 169 24.32 -22.34 13.05
C SER A 169 22.78 -22.23 13.16
N GLY A 170 22.08 -23.06 12.41
CA GLY A 170 20.62 -23.15 12.45
C GLY A 170 20.07 -23.84 13.70
N THR A 171 20.46 -23.46 14.89
CA THR A 171 19.81 -23.84 16.14
C THR A 171 19.07 -22.61 16.67
N PRO A 172 17.72 -22.60 16.66
CA PRO A 172 16.99 -21.60 17.40
C PRO A 172 17.35 -21.74 18.88
N VAL A 173 17.82 -20.64 19.47
CA VAL A 173 17.99 -20.59 20.94
C VAL A 173 16.58 -20.66 21.53
N PRO A 174 16.26 -21.68 22.35
CA PRO A 174 14.95 -21.72 22.98
C PRO A 174 14.78 -20.51 23.91
N PRO A 175 13.57 -19.95 24.02
CA PRO A 175 13.31 -18.90 25.00
C PRO A 175 13.63 -19.45 26.40
N ASP A 176 14.38 -18.68 27.16
CA ASP A 176 14.61 -18.99 28.56
C ASP A 176 13.27 -19.03 29.28
N SER A 177 12.92 -20.23 29.72
CA SER A 177 11.74 -20.46 30.54
C SER A 177 12.10 -20.05 31.98
N GLU A 178 11.71 -18.86 32.42
CA GLU A 178 11.40 -18.52 33.79
C GLU A 178 10.22 -17.57 33.88
#